data_5729aa17c47b339402346ef645727c69
#
_entry.id   5729aa17c47b339402346ef645727c69
#
_cell.length_a   1.000
_cell.length_b   1.000
_cell.length_c   1.000
_cell.angle_alpha   90.00
_cell.angle_beta   90.00
_cell.angle_gamma   90.00
#
_symmetry.space_group_name_H-M   'P 1'
#
loop_
_entity.id
_entity.type
_entity.pdbx_description
1 polymer ?
#
loop_
_entity_poly.entity_id
_entity_poly.type
_entity_poly.pdbx_seq_one_letter_code
_entity_poly.pdbx_strand_id
1 'polypeptide(L)'
;MSYSSFVFDNNDGVATIRLNDPERLNALTFQTYADLEKITAEMAHDATVKVVVLTGTGKGFCSGGRVDDIIGPLLKMKGDELYKFTRMTCNAVKNMRNLKKLIIAAVNGISAGAGARLMLS
;
A
#
# COMPACT_ATOMS: atom_id res chain seq x y z
N MET A 1 12.15 -10.22 -5.01
CA MET A 1 12.28 -9.29 -3.89
C MET A 1 11.12 -9.49 -2.94
N SER A 2 11.39 -9.57 -1.65
CA SER A 2 10.33 -9.80 -0.66
C SER A 2 10.04 -8.53 0.15
N TYR A 3 8.79 -8.39 0.55
CA TYR A 3 8.31 -7.28 1.38
C TYR A 3 7.66 -7.87 2.63
N SER A 4 7.81 -7.20 3.76
CA SER A 4 7.29 -7.71 5.02
C SER A 4 5.80 -7.42 5.22
N SER A 5 5.28 -6.39 4.56
CA SER A 5 3.91 -5.90 4.79
C SER A 5 2.88 -6.53 3.86
N PHE A 6 3.32 -7.08 2.75
CA PHE A 6 2.43 -7.69 1.77
C PHE A 6 3.15 -8.80 1.02
N VAL A 7 2.36 -9.63 0.36
CA VAL A 7 2.86 -10.65 -0.55
C VAL A 7 2.82 -10.09 -1.96
N PHE A 8 3.93 -10.14 -2.65
CA PHE A 8 4.03 -9.69 -4.03
C PHE A 8 4.26 -10.88 -4.95
N ASP A 9 3.50 -10.90 -6.04
CA ASP A 9 3.62 -11.93 -7.06
C ASP A 9 3.48 -11.28 -8.44
N ASN A 10 4.31 -11.69 -9.37
CA ASN A 10 4.20 -11.28 -10.77
C ASN A 10 4.10 -12.54 -11.62
N ASN A 11 2.91 -12.84 -12.06
CA ASN A 11 2.60 -14.04 -12.83
C ASN A 11 2.07 -13.65 -14.19
N ASP A 12 2.87 -13.88 -15.21
CA ASP A 12 2.50 -13.65 -16.62
C ASP A 12 1.99 -12.22 -16.88
N GLY A 13 2.67 -11.26 -16.30
CA GLY A 13 2.35 -9.85 -16.46
C GLY A 13 1.33 -9.29 -15.48
N VAL A 14 0.71 -10.13 -14.65
CA VAL A 14 -0.21 -9.70 -13.61
C VAL A 14 0.55 -9.62 -12.29
N ALA A 15 0.81 -8.41 -11.83
CA ALA A 15 1.48 -8.18 -10.55
C ALA A 15 0.42 -8.02 -9.46
N THR A 16 0.46 -8.86 -8.45
CA THR A 16 -0.48 -8.82 -7.34
C THR A 16 0.21 -8.35 -6.08
N ILE A 17 -0.31 -7.30 -5.47
CA ILE A 17 0.08 -6.85 -4.15
C ILE A 17 -1.04 -7.24 -3.19
N ARG A 18 -0.75 -8.18 -2.30
CA ARG A 18 -1.72 -8.69 -1.33
C ARG A 18 -1.31 -8.26 0.06
N LEU A 19 -2.04 -7.31 0.63
CA LEU A 19 -1.81 -6.88 2.01
C LEU A 19 -1.97 -8.08 2.93
N ASN A 20 -1.04 -8.27 3.85
CA ASN A 20 -0.96 -9.52 4.61
C ASN A 20 -0.80 -9.30 6.12
N ASP A 21 -1.84 -8.74 6.72
CA ASP A 21 -1.99 -8.70 8.17
C ASP A 21 -3.47 -8.94 8.50
N PRO A 22 -3.99 -10.14 8.20
CA PRO A 22 -5.43 -10.41 8.27
C PRO A 22 -6.00 -10.28 9.68
N GLU A 23 -5.21 -10.49 10.72
CA GLU A 23 -5.66 -10.36 12.11
C GLU A 23 -6.03 -8.93 12.46
N ARG A 24 -5.45 -7.95 11.76
CA ARG A 24 -5.72 -6.52 11.95
C ARG A 24 -6.44 -5.92 10.75
N LEU A 25 -7.11 -6.76 9.96
CA LEU A 25 -7.84 -6.37 8.75
C LEU A 25 -6.93 -5.54 7.81
N ASN A 26 -5.68 -5.95 7.70
CA ASN A 26 -4.67 -5.36 6.83
C ASN A 26 -4.42 -3.87 7.10
N ALA A 27 -4.42 -3.47 8.37
CA ALA A 27 -4.12 -2.10 8.77
C ALA A 27 -2.71 -1.70 8.32
N LEU A 28 -2.58 -0.45 7.88
CA LEU A 28 -1.34 0.05 7.33
C LEU A 28 -0.36 0.48 8.43
N THR A 29 0.91 0.15 8.23
CA THR A 29 2.02 0.57 9.09
C THR A 29 2.96 1.49 8.32
N PHE A 30 3.95 2.08 8.99
CA PHE A 30 5.01 2.83 8.30
C PHE A 30 5.70 1.96 7.26
N GLN A 31 5.96 0.70 7.61
CA GLN A 31 6.63 -0.24 6.69
C GLN A 31 5.78 -0.51 5.46
N THR A 32 4.46 -0.61 5.62
CA THR A 32 3.55 -0.79 4.48
C THR A 32 3.67 0.36 3.49
N TYR A 33 3.65 1.60 3.99
CA TYR A 33 3.78 2.78 3.13
C TYR A 33 5.15 2.83 2.46
N ALA A 34 6.21 2.52 3.19
CA ALA A 34 7.56 2.50 2.62
C ALA A 34 7.67 1.44 1.52
N ASP A 35 7.12 0.26 1.75
CA ASP A 35 7.14 -0.82 0.78
C ASP A 35 6.29 -0.48 -0.45
N LEU A 36 5.14 0.16 -0.26
CA LEU A 36 4.29 0.61 -1.38
C LEU A 36 4.99 1.67 -2.22
N GLU A 37 5.64 2.63 -1.59
CA GLU A 37 6.40 3.64 -2.31
C GLU A 37 7.48 2.99 -3.17
N LYS A 38 8.20 2.04 -2.60
CA LYS A 38 9.30 1.36 -3.28
C LYS A 38 8.81 0.50 -4.44
N ILE A 39 7.80 -0.35 -4.20
CA ILE A 39 7.34 -1.28 -5.22
C ILE A 39 6.66 -0.56 -6.39
N THR A 40 5.93 0.51 -6.11
CA THR A 40 5.28 1.28 -7.17
C THR A 40 6.30 1.97 -8.05
N ALA A 41 7.38 2.47 -7.47
CA ALA A 41 8.48 3.05 -8.25
C ALA A 41 9.17 1.99 -9.12
N GLU A 42 9.40 0.80 -8.58
CA GLU A 42 10.02 -0.30 -9.32
C GLU A 42 9.13 -0.80 -10.47
N MET A 43 7.83 -0.96 -10.22
CA MET A 43 6.90 -1.43 -11.25
C MET A 43 6.77 -0.47 -12.43
N ALA A 44 6.99 0.81 -12.21
CA ALA A 44 6.93 1.81 -13.28
C ALA A 44 7.96 1.53 -14.38
N HIS A 45 9.07 0.89 -14.02
CA HIS A 45 10.17 0.58 -14.92
C HIS A 45 10.26 -0.90 -15.29
N ASP A 46 9.32 -1.71 -14.82
CA ASP A 46 9.31 -3.15 -15.10
C ASP A 46 8.39 -3.45 -16.27
N ALA A 47 9.00 -3.70 -17.42
CA ALA A 47 8.25 -3.98 -18.67
C ALA A 47 7.47 -5.29 -18.61
N THR A 48 7.78 -6.19 -17.68
CA THR A 48 7.06 -7.46 -17.53
C THR A 48 5.70 -7.26 -16.85
N VAL A 49 5.54 -6.18 -16.10
CA VAL A 49 4.27 -5.87 -15.42
C VAL A 49 3.32 -5.19 -16.40
N LYS A 50 2.17 -5.81 -16.65
CA LYS A 50 1.13 -5.28 -17.54
C LYS A 50 -0.05 -4.70 -16.75
N VAL A 51 -0.45 -5.41 -15.69
CA VAL A 51 -1.58 -5.06 -14.85
C VAL A 51 -1.18 -5.25 -13.39
N VAL A 52 -1.64 -4.37 -12.53
CA VAL A 52 -1.41 -4.48 -11.08
C VAL A 52 -2.74 -4.75 -10.39
N VAL A 53 -2.78 -5.75 -9.53
CA VAL A 53 -3.93 -6.06 -8.68
C VAL A 53 -3.56 -5.77 -7.24
N LEU A 54 -4.37 -4.97 -6.57
CA LEU A 54 -4.21 -4.68 -5.15
C LEU A 54 -5.36 -5.33 -4.39
N THR A 55 -5.06 -6.17 -3.44
CA THR A 55 -6.06 -6.89 -2.66
C THR A 55 -5.59 -7.10 -1.23
N GLY A 56 -6.43 -7.68 -0.38
CA GLY A 56 -6.09 -8.00 1.00
C GLY A 56 -6.28 -9.47 1.30
N THR A 57 -5.58 -9.94 2.32
CA THR A 57 -5.69 -11.32 2.81
C THR A 57 -6.80 -11.39 3.85
N GLY A 58 -7.65 -12.40 3.75
CA GLY A 58 -8.69 -12.66 4.76
C GLY A 58 -9.96 -11.84 4.56
N LYS A 59 -10.55 -11.38 5.66
CA LYS A 59 -11.89 -10.76 5.66
C LYS A 59 -11.90 -9.30 5.25
N GLY A 60 -10.77 -8.60 5.35
CA GLY A 60 -10.70 -7.17 5.04
C GLY A 60 -9.81 -6.87 3.86
N PHE A 61 -10.09 -5.78 3.19
CA PHE A 61 -9.18 -5.22 2.19
C PHE A 61 -8.09 -4.42 2.92
N CYS A 62 -8.48 -3.35 3.62
CA CYS A 62 -7.58 -2.53 4.40
C CYS A 62 -8.40 -1.66 5.36
N SER A 63 -8.16 -1.78 6.65
CA SER A 63 -8.92 -1.04 7.67
C SER A 63 -8.41 0.37 7.93
N GLY A 64 -7.31 0.78 7.31
CA GLY A 64 -6.74 2.11 7.48
C GLY A 64 -5.41 2.07 8.21
N GLY A 65 -4.97 3.21 8.73
CA GLY A 65 -3.72 3.29 9.48
C GLY A 65 -3.80 2.56 10.82
N ARG A 66 -2.74 1.83 11.14
CA ARG A 66 -2.68 1.12 12.41
C ARG A 66 -2.48 2.11 13.56
N VAL A 67 -3.36 2.05 14.56
CA VAL A 67 -3.36 2.99 15.67
C VAL A 67 -2.02 3.00 16.42
N ASP A 68 -1.50 1.82 16.72
CA ASP A 68 -0.25 1.70 17.49
C ASP A 68 0.98 2.19 16.71
N ASP A 69 1.04 1.89 15.41
CA ASP A 69 2.23 2.16 14.62
C ASP A 69 2.18 3.49 13.87
N ILE A 70 0.99 3.99 13.59
CA ILE A 70 0.84 5.24 12.80
C ILE A 70 0.24 6.35 13.64
N ILE A 71 -0.98 6.16 14.14
CA ILE A 71 -1.70 7.26 14.78
C ILE A 71 -0.99 7.71 16.07
N GLY A 72 -0.59 6.77 16.92
CA GLY A 72 0.12 7.09 18.15
C GLY A 72 1.42 7.84 17.91
N PRO A 73 2.37 7.26 17.14
CA PRO A 73 3.61 7.95 16.81
C PRO A 73 3.41 9.27 16.06
N LEU A 74 2.41 9.33 15.17
CA LEU A 74 2.14 10.53 14.38
C LEU A 74 1.80 11.73 15.26
N LEU A 75 1.07 11.52 16.35
CA LEU A 75 0.72 12.57 17.30
C LEU A 75 1.94 13.14 18.02
N LYS A 76 3.04 12.39 18.05
CA LYS A 76 4.29 12.80 18.69
C LYS A 76 5.33 13.32 17.71
N MET A 77 5.07 13.21 16.42
CA MET A 77 6.00 13.68 15.38
C MET A 77 5.95 15.19 15.25
N LYS A 78 7.11 15.78 14.97
CA LYS A 78 7.25 17.22 14.75
C LYS A 78 8.20 17.46 13.58
N GLY A 79 7.98 18.57 12.87
CA GLY A 79 8.90 19.07 11.87
C GLY A 79 9.27 18.05 10.80
N ASP A 80 10.54 17.73 10.74
CA ASP A 80 11.10 16.88 9.69
C ASP A 80 10.52 15.48 9.65
N GLU A 81 10.24 14.88 10.80
CA GLU A 81 9.67 13.52 10.85
C GLU A 81 8.28 13.49 10.24
N LEU A 82 7.46 14.46 10.59
CA LEU A 82 6.11 14.57 10.05
C LEU A 82 6.15 14.84 8.55
N TYR A 83 7.06 15.68 8.10
CA TYR A 83 7.25 15.98 6.68
C TYR A 83 7.65 14.72 5.91
N LYS A 84 8.62 13.96 6.42
CA LYS A 84 9.07 12.73 5.76
C LYS A 84 7.96 11.70 5.64
N PHE A 85 7.17 11.53 6.71
CA PHE A 85 6.04 10.60 6.68
C PHE A 85 5.01 11.04 5.64
N THR A 86 4.65 12.33 5.64
CA THR A 86 3.69 12.88 4.69
C THR A 86 4.17 12.68 3.25
N ARG A 87 5.45 12.96 2.98
CA ARG A 87 6.02 12.75 1.64
C ARG A 87 5.98 11.30 1.24
N MET A 88 6.29 10.39 2.15
CA MET A 88 6.28 8.96 1.87
C MET A 88 4.88 8.47 1.48
N THR A 89 3.87 8.85 2.24
CA THR A 89 2.49 8.44 1.95
C THR A 89 1.99 9.07 0.65
N CYS A 90 2.29 10.33 0.42
CA CYS A 90 1.93 11.00 -0.83
C CYS A 90 2.64 10.40 -2.03
N ASN A 91 3.91 10.03 -1.88
CA ASN A 91 4.67 9.42 -2.96
C ASN A 91 4.11 8.04 -3.34
N ALA A 92 3.69 7.25 -2.35
CA ALA A 92 3.07 5.95 -2.62
C ALA A 92 1.82 6.12 -3.51
N VAL A 93 0.92 7.04 -3.14
CA VAL A 93 -0.29 7.30 -3.92
C VAL A 93 0.04 7.92 -5.27
N LYS A 94 0.96 8.88 -5.30
CA LYS A 94 1.39 9.53 -6.54
C LYS A 94 1.99 8.53 -7.52
N ASN A 95 2.84 7.63 -7.03
CA ASN A 95 3.44 6.60 -7.86
C ASN A 95 2.36 5.68 -8.47
N MET A 96 1.34 5.33 -7.68
CA MET A 96 0.23 4.53 -8.18
C MET A 96 -0.52 5.25 -9.29
N ARG A 97 -0.82 6.52 -9.10
CA ARG A 97 -1.56 7.31 -10.10
C ARG A 97 -0.74 7.56 -11.37
N ASN A 98 0.57 7.69 -11.24
CA ASN A 98 1.47 7.92 -12.37
C ASN A 98 1.97 6.64 -13.01
N LEU A 99 1.61 5.51 -12.48
CA LEU A 99 2.01 4.21 -13.00
C LEU A 99 1.29 3.95 -14.31
N LYS A 100 1.84 4.10 -15.44
CA LYS A 100 1.16 3.97 -16.75
C LYS A 100 0.73 2.54 -17.06
N LYS A 101 0.06 1.93 -16.08
CA LYS A 101 -0.43 0.55 -16.15
C LYS A 101 -1.79 0.51 -15.46
N LEU A 102 -2.63 -0.42 -15.85
CA LEU A 102 -3.94 -0.58 -15.21
C LEU A 102 -3.74 -1.13 -13.79
N ILE A 103 -4.36 -0.48 -12.81
CA ILE A 103 -4.39 -0.95 -11.43
C ILE A 103 -5.82 -1.31 -11.08
N ILE A 104 -6.03 -2.53 -10.62
CA ILE A 104 -7.34 -3.03 -10.22
C ILE A 104 -7.33 -3.24 -8.71
N ALA A 105 -8.24 -2.58 -8.01
CA ALA A 105 -8.47 -2.84 -6.59
C ALA A 105 -9.47 -3.98 -6.47
N ALA A 106 -9.00 -5.17 -6.09
CA ALA A 106 -9.86 -6.32 -5.82
C ALA A 106 -10.27 -6.26 -4.34
N VAL A 107 -11.33 -5.52 -4.06
CA VAL A 107 -11.78 -5.24 -2.70
C VAL A 107 -12.53 -6.44 -2.15
N ASN A 108 -11.89 -7.15 -1.23
CA ASN A 108 -12.39 -8.43 -0.70
C ASN A 108 -13.15 -8.30 0.63
N GLY A 109 -13.32 -7.07 1.13
CA GLY A 109 -14.01 -6.84 2.40
C GLY A 109 -13.89 -5.39 2.83
N ILE A 110 -13.84 -5.16 4.14
CA ILE A 110 -13.80 -3.81 4.72
C ILE A 110 -12.66 -2.97 4.14
N SER A 111 -13.00 -1.76 3.73
CA SER A 111 -12.05 -0.76 3.27
C SER A 111 -12.42 0.58 3.91
N ALA A 112 -11.57 1.09 4.79
CA ALA A 112 -11.88 2.28 5.59
C ALA A 112 -10.65 3.18 5.73
N GLY A 113 -10.86 4.47 5.96
CA GLY A 113 -9.78 5.43 6.14
C GLY A 113 -8.78 5.40 4.99
N ALA A 114 -7.51 5.20 5.31
CA ALA A 114 -6.46 5.10 4.30
C ALA A 114 -6.68 3.90 3.35
N GLY A 115 -7.36 2.84 3.82
CA GLY A 115 -7.73 1.71 2.97
C GLY A 115 -8.68 2.13 1.86
N ALA A 116 -9.71 2.93 2.19
CA ALA A 116 -10.61 3.47 1.18
C ALA A 116 -9.87 4.35 0.19
N ARG A 117 -8.89 5.11 0.64
CA ARG A 117 -8.06 5.92 -0.24
C ARG A 117 -7.26 5.07 -1.22
N LEU A 118 -6.66 3.98 -0.74
CA LEU A 118 -5.92 3.06 -1.62
C LEU A 118 -6.84 2.48 -2.69
N MET A 119 -8.05 2.10 -2.30
CA MET A 119 -9.04 1.54 -3.22
C MET A 119 -9.40 2.53 -4.33
N LEU A 120 -9.46 3.82 -4.01
CA LEU A 120 -9.87 4.88 -4.93
C LEU A 120 -8.70 5.54 -5.67
N SER A 121 -7.48 5.13 -5.36
CA SER A 121 -6.29 5.66 -6.04
C SER A 121 -6.11 5.02 -7.43
#